data_3391419f1b97e2eb2932c195487c5a8c
#
_entry.id   3391419f1b97e2eb2932c195487c5a8c
#
_cell.length_a   1.000
_cell.length_b   1.000
_cell.length_c   1.000
_cell.angle_alpha   90.00
_cell.angle_beta   90.00
_cell.angle_gamma   90.00
#
_symmetry.space_group_name_H-M   'P 1'
#
loop_
_entity.id
_entity.type
_entity.pdbx_description
1 polymer ?
#
loop_
_entity_poly.entity_id
_entity_poly.type
_entity_poly.pdbx_seq_one_letter_code
_entity_poly.pdbx_strand_id
1 'polypeptide(L)'
;MHYFEKFPILTYPSGDGKTINVTDIFSRVVFNKQSVISMSSLEDFQINDGDTPDSVAGKVYNDPTLGWVILLFNDIFNPYFDWSLSLRATERNTKDNHPGNALFIHAKDDDTQPVFPTIKINDTILQYTHADGITFTGVRGLVYDYDPLLQRILVHKVEGGSFSSDDYVKTMRDAGTSSDIFTIGKVINEAYHAVDHFEDSDGNVMCPLSQWTGVDSFPIGDSGGVSGGVSYDACLIQNYVSNSDSTYARTIFETAMQKYESKRSIKIFNKEYIPEVIEAMESIMNG
;
A
#
# COMPACT_ATOMS: atom_id res chain seq x y z
N MET A 1 -25.35 18.34 -15.48
CA MET A 1 -26.03 17.06 -15.79
C MET A 1 -25.52 15.98 -14.83
N HIS A 2 -26.40 15.29 -14.13
CA HIS A 2 -26.01 14.21 -13.21
C HIS A 2 -25.77 12.90 -13.97
N TYR A 3 -24.80 12.10 -13.54
CA TYR A 3 -24.35 10.87 -14.20
C TYR A 3 -25.50 9.89 -14.53
N PHE A 4 -26.40 9.64 -13.58
CA PHE A 4 -27.50 8.69 -13.75
C PHE A 4 -28.76 9.26 -14.42
N GLU A 5 -28.77 10.53 -14.79
CA GLU A 5 -29.95 11.22 -15.33
C GLU A 5 -30.44 10.65 -16.66
N LYS A 6 -29.50 10.12 -17.46
CA LYS A 6 -29.76 9.58 -18.80
C LYS A 6 -29.68 8.05 -18.88
N PHE A 7 -29.51 7.39 -17.76
CA PHE A 7 -29.46 5.92 -17.73
C PHE A 7 -30.81 5.32 -18.09
N PRO A 8 -30.85 4.12 -18.73
CA PRO A 8 -32.07 3.42 -19.08
C PRO A 8 -32.98 3.20 -17.87
N ILE A 9 -34.28 3.24 -18.10
CA ILE A 9 -35.26 2.96 -17.05
C ILE A 9 -35.71 1.51 -17.21
N LEU A 10 -35.54 0.71 -16.17
CA LEU A 10 -36.01 -0.66 -16.08
C LEU A 10 -37.31 -0.72 -15.30
N THR A 11 -38.22 -1.57 -15.75
CA THR A 11 -39.46 -1.88 -15.01
C THR A 11 -39.20 -3.06 -14.10
N TYR A 12 -39.25 -2.85 -12.80
CA TYR A 12 -38.97 -3.87 -11.78
C TYR A 12 -40.29 -4.30 -11.10
N PRO A 13 -40.58 -5.62 -11.00
CA PRO A 13 -41.77 -6.09 -10.29
C PRO A 13 -41.60 -5.87 -8.78
N SER A 14 -42.50 -5.11 -8.19
CA SER A 14 -42.65 -4.99 -6.75
C SER A 14 -43.40 -6.22 -6.22
N GLY A 15 -42.98 -6.76 -5.07
CA GLY A 15 -43.54 -7.99 -4.51
C GLY A 15 -45.05 -7.96 -4.21
N ASP A 16 -45.72 -6.81 -4.37
CA ASP A 16 -47.17 -6.59 -4.22
C ASP A 16 -47.97 -6.68 -5.56
N GLY A 17 -47.33 -7.18 -6.62
CA GLY A 17 -47.93 -7.29 -7.95
C GLY A 17 -47.94 -5.99 -8.76
N LYS A 18 -47.29 -4.93 -8.25
CA LYS A 18 -47.09 -3.68 -8.99
C LYS A 18 -45.72 -3.67 -9.64
N THR A 19 -45.55 -2.84 -10.63
CA THR A 19 -44.28 -2.55 -11.25
C THR A 19 -43.80 -1.15 -10.88
N ILE A 20 -42.51 -1.00 -10.59
CA ILE A 20 -41.85 0.29 -10.36
C ILE A 20 -40.83 0.54 -11.44
N ASN A 21 -40.70 1.79 -11.86
CA ASN A 21 -39.64 2.18 -12.77
C ASN A 21 -38.42 2.58 -11.95
N VAL A 22 -37.27 1.96 -12.25
CA VAL A 22 -35.99 2.22 -11.59
C VAL A 22 -34.93 2.55 -12.64
N THR A 23 -34.02 3.45 -12.33
CA THR A 23 -32.87 3.71 -13.19
C THR A 23 -31.93 2.50 -13.17
N ASP A 24 -31.47 2.06 -14.32
CA ASP A 24 -30.51 0.94 -14.44
C ASP A 24 -29.11 1.39 -14.01
N ILE A 25 -28.83 1.26 -12.73
CA ILE A 25 -27.54 1.59 -12.14
C ILE A 25 -26.48 0.49 -12.38
N PHE A 26 -26.85 -0.66 -12.95
CA PHE A 26 -25.93 -1.75 -13.27
C PHE A 26 -25.32 -1.61 -14.66
N SER A 27 -25.92 -0.83 -15.52
CA SER A 27 -25.34 -0.49 -16.83
C SER A 27 -24.05 0.29 -16.64
N ARG A 28 -23.01 -0.11 -17.38
CA ARG A 28 -21.71 0.52 -17.33
C ARG A 28 -21.40 1.19 -18.66
N VAL A 29 -21.13 2.48 -18.60
CA VAL A 29 -20.68 3.24 -19.78
C VAL A 29 -19.16 3.12 -19.88
N VAL A 30 -18.68 2.74 -21.05
CA VAL A 30 -17.25 2.74 -21.38
C VAL A 30 -17.05 3.58 -22.63
N PHE A 31 -16.25 4.63 -22.53
CA PHE A 31 -15.90 5.43 -23.68
C PHE A 31 -14.94 4.68 -24.60
N ASN A 32 -15.21 4.70 -25.91
CA ASN A 32 -14.19 4.38 -26.87
C ASN A 32 -13.21 5.57 -26.96
N LYS A 33 -12.13 5.47 -26.17
CA LYS A 33 -11.12 6.53 -26.06
C LYS A 33 -10.56 6.94 -27.42
N GLN A 34 -10.40 6.01 -28.36
CA GLN A 34 -9.86 6.32 -29.69
C GLN A 34 -10.77 7.23 -30.51
N SER A 35 -12.08 7.02 -30.41
CA SER A 35 -13.04 7.87 -31.11
C SER A 35 -13.09 9.29 -30.54
N VAL A 36 -12.90 9.41 -29.24
CA VAL A 36 -12.95 10.69 -28.51
C VAL A 36 -11.62 11.44 -28.63
N ILE A 37 -10.48 10.73 -28.57
CA ILE A 37 -9.13 11.33 -28.70
C ILE A 37 -8.93 11.97 -30.09
N SER A 38 -9.58 11.46 -31.15
CA SER A 38 -9.49 12.06 -32.46
C SER A 38 -10.19 13.43 -32.58
N MET A 39 -11.01 13.79 -31.59
CA MET A 39 -11.87 14.98 -31.66
C MET A 39 -11.31 16.18 -30.88
N SER A 40 -10.28 16.01 -29.98
CA SER A 40 -9.98 17.11 -29.07
C SER A 40 -8.54 17.21 -28.61
N SER A 41 -8.16 18.40 -28.24
CA SER A 41 -7.03 18.66 -27.38
C SER A 41 -7.37 18.19 -25.96
N LEU A 42 -6.77 17.07 -25.53
CA LEU A 42 -6.73 16.68 -24.14
C LEU A 42 -5.62 17.49 -23.45
N GLU A 43 -5.92 17.95 -22.27
CA GLU A 43 -4.99 18.68 -21.43
C GLU A 43 -4.59 17.83 -20.23
N ASP A 44 -3.31 17.92 -19.84
CA ASP A 44 -2.83 17.38 -18.59
C ASP A 44 -3.22 18.31 -17.45
N PHE A 45 -3.87 17.76 -16.45
CA PHE A 45 -4.27 18.50 -15.25
C PHE A 45 -3.65 17.88 -14.01
N GLN A 46 -3.09 18.72 -13.15
CA GLN A 46 -2.54 18.29 -11.88
C GLN A 46 -3.55 18.54 -10.76
N ILE A 47 -3.98 17.45 -10.10
CA ILE A 47 -4.87 17.52 -8.95
C ILE A 47 -4.13 18.17 -7.78
N ASN A 48 -4.67 19.24 -7.22
CA ASN A 48 -4.12 19.85 -6.02
C ASN A 48 -4.51 19.06 -4.77
N ASP A 49 -3.74 19.24 -3.71
CA ASP A 49 -4.01 18.59 -2.44
C ASP A 49 -5.42 18.94 -1.91
N GLY A 50 -6.23 17.90 -1.68
CA GLY A 50 -7.60 18.04 -1.21
C GLY A 50 -8.66 18.31 -2.29
N ASP A 51 -8.29 18.37 -3.57
CA ASP A 51 -9.26 18.46 -4.65
C ASP A 51 -10.08 17.17 -4.79
N THR A 52 -11.38 17.34 -4.98
CA THR A 52 -12.32 16.26 -5.31
C THR A 52 -12.68 16.31 -6.79
N PRO A 53 -13.16 15.20 -7.40
CA PRO A 53 -13.60 15.22 -8.80
C PRO A 53 -14.57 16.37 -9.12
N ASP A 54 -15.52 16.62 -8.23
CA ASP A 54 -16.50 17.70 -8.39
C ASP A 54 -15.86 19.09 -8.30
N SER A 55 -14.87 19.27 -7.38
CA SER A 55 -14.16 20.55 -7.27
C SER A 55 -13.30 20.83 -8.51
N VAL A 56 -12.68 19.80 -9.07
CA VAL A 56 -11.91 19.93 -10.32
C VAL A 56 -12.85 20.26 -11.48
N ALA A 57 -13.97 19.55 -11.61
CA ALA A 57 -14.97 19.85 -12.64
C ALA A 57 -15.52 21.28 -12.52
N GLY A 58 -15.76 21.75 -11.30
CA GLY A 58 -16.14 23.13 -11.04
C GLY A 58 -15.11 24.15 -11.49
N LYS A 59 -13.80 23.86 -11.28
CA LYS A 59 -12.70 24.74 -11.70
C LYS A 59 -12.52 24.75 -13.21
N VAL A 60 -12.58 23.58 -13.86
CA VAL A 60 -12.27 23.43 -15.29
C VAL A 60 -13.49 23.70 -16.16
N TYR A 61 -14.61 23.07 -15.84
CA TYR A 61 -15.82 23.13 -16.66
C TYR A 61 -16.83 24.17 -16.18
N ASN A 62 -16.60 24.77 -15.01
CA ASN A 62 -17.54 25.66 -14.33
C ASN A 62 -18.87 24.97 -13.95
N ASP A 63 -18.85 23.64 -13.85
CA ASP A 63 -19.99 22.80 -13.47
C ASP A 63 -19.50 21.60 -12.64
N PRO A 64 -19.67 21.62 -11.30
CA PRO A 64 -19.29 20.52 -10.44
C PRO A 64 -20.00 19.20 -10.75
N THR A 65 -21.18 19.23 -11.38
CA THR A 65 -21.93 18.01 -11.69
C THR A 65 -21.28 17.16 -12.77
N LEU A 66 -20.24 17.67 -13.42
CA LEU A 66 -19.46 16.97 -14.46
C LEU A 66 -18.25 16.22 -13.93
N GLY A 67 -18.10 16.08 -12.61
CA GLY A 67 -17.02 15.29 -12.00
C GLY A 67 -16.94 13.86 -12.53
N TRP A 68 -18.08 13.27 -12.86
CA TRP A 68 -18.16 11.94 -13.46
C TRP A 68 -17.47 11.82 -14.83
N VAL A 69 -17.42 12.89 -15.62
CA VAL A 69 -16.71 12.91 -16.91
C VAL A 69 -15.22 12.68 -16.68
N ILE A 70 -14.66 13.38 -15.69
CA ILE A 70 -13.26 13.24 -15.30
C ILE A 70 -12.97 11.82 -14.83
N LEU A 71 -13.81 11.27 -13.96
CA LEU A 71 -13.64 9.91 -13.43
C LEU A 71 -13.69 8.86 -14.54
N LEU A 72 -14.71 8.94 -15.39
CA LEU A 72 -14.94 7.96 -16.44
C LEU A 72 -13.83 7.98 -17.50
N PHE A 73 -13.35 9.16 -17.86
CA PHE A 73 -12.29 9.29 -18.86
C PHE A 73 -10.92 8.78 -18.36
N ASN A 74 -10.64 8.94 -17.09
CA ASN A 74 -9.40 8.48 -16.47
C ASN A 74 -9.49 7.05 -15.93
N ASP A 75 -10.56 6.30 -16.23
CA ASP A 75 -10.81 4.92 -15.74
C ASP A 75 -10.85 4.82 -14.19
N ILE A 76 -11.27 5.90 -13.55
CA ILE A 76 -11.40 5.95 -12.09
C ILE A 76 -12.78 5.42 -11.72
N PHE A 77 -12.87 4.14 -11.37
CA PHE A 77 -14.14 3.49 -11.04
C PHE A 77 -14.51 3.61 -9.58
N ASN A 78 -13.52 3.69 -8.72
CA ASN A 78 -13.72 3.88 -7.29
C ASN A 78 -12.97 5.12 -6.81
N PRO A 79 -13.64 6.29 -6.76
CA PRO A 79 -12.99 7.55 -6.37
C PRO A 79 -12.36 7.52 -4.99
N TYR A 80 -12.85 6.66 -4.08
CA TYR A 80 -12.29 6.54 -2.73
C TYR A 80 -10.90 5.90 -2.70
N PHE A 81 -10.58 5.05 -3.69
CA PHE A 81 -9.31 4.32 -3.74
C PHE A 81 -8.42 4.76 -4.92
N ASP A 82 -9.04 5.22 -6.01
CA ASP A 82 -8.33 5.51 -7.26
C ASP A 82 -8.04 7.00 -7.45
N TRP A 83 -8.75 7.88 -6.75
CA TRP A 83 -8.46 9.31 -6.74
C TRP A 83 -7.24 9.62 -5.88
N SER A 84 -6.46 10.65 -6.25
CA SER A 84 -5.34 11.10 -5.43
C SER A 84 -5.84 11.64 -4.09
N LEU A 85 -5.31 11.11 -3.00
CA LEU A 85 -5.63 11.57 -1.66
C LEU A 85 -4.73 12.76 -1.27
N SER A 86 -5.21 13.58 -0.33
CA SER A 86 -4.36 14.56 0.32
C SER A 86 -3.29 13.89 1.17
N LEU A 87 -2.15 14.56 1.40
CA LEU A 87 -1.07 14.07 2.26
C LEU A 87 -1.61 13.55 3.60
N ARG A 88 -2.44 14.34 4.26
CA ARG A 88 -3.04 13.96 5.56
C ARG A 88 -3.98 12.76 5.46
N ALA A 89 -4.73 12.65 4.37
CA ALA A 89 -5.61 11.49 4.14
C ALA A 89 -4.80 10.24 3.83
N THR A 90 -3.71 10.37 3.06
CA THR A 90 -2.76 9.28 2.78
C THR A 90 -2.13 8.76 4.06
N GLU A 91 -1.62 9.66 4.92
CA GLU A 91 -1.04 9.27 6.20
C GLU A 91 -2.05 8.50 7.07
N ARG A 92 -3.26 9.05 7.22
CA ARG A 92 -4.32 8.38 7.99
C ARG A 92 -4.66 7.00 7.41
N ASN A 93 -4.87 6.92 6.10
CA ASN A 93 -5.21 5.67 5.44
C ASN A 93 -4.09 4.63 5.56
N THR A 94 -2.83 5.05 5.44
CA THR A 94 -1.68 4.16 5.59
C THR A 94 -1.56 3.66 7.03
N LYS A 95 -1.75 4.55 8.01
CA LYS A 95 -1.74 4.20 9.43
C LYS A 95 -2.88 3.24 9.80
N ASP A 96 -4.07 3.44 9.25
CA ASP A 96 -5.24 2.57 9.50
C ASP A 96 -5.04 1.17 8.87
N ASN A 97 -4.37 1.10 7.71
CA ASN A 97 -4.06 -0.16 7.03
C ASN A 97 -2.86 -0.90 7.63
N HIS A 98 -1.93 -0.17 8.25
CA HIS A 98 -0.72 -0.72 8.87
C HIS A 98 -0.62 -0.30 10.35
N PRO A 99 -1.55 -0.79 11.19
CA PRO A 99 -1.57 -0.45 12.62
C PRO A 99 -0.49 -1.19 13.39
N GLY A 100 -0.09 -0.63 14.53
CA GLY A 100 0.78 -1.29 15.50
C GLY A 100 2.27 -1.11 15.21
N ASN A 101 3.05 -2.15 15.46
CA ASN A 101 4.51 -2.11 15.43
C ASN A 101 5.08 -2.95 14.30
N ALA A 102 6.26 -2.57 13.82
CA ALA A 102 7.10 -3.43 13.01
C ALA A 102 8.30 -3.91 13.84
N LEU A 103 8.52 -5.22 13.81
CA LEU A 103 9.64 -5.88 14.44
C LEU A 103 10.57 -6.41 13.36
N PHE A 104 11.84 -6.08 13.45
CA PHE A 104 12.87 -6.67 12.59
C PHE A 104 13.65 -7.68 13.40
N ILE A 105 13.74 -8.90 12.88
CA ILE A 105 14.28 -10.05 13.61
C ILE A 105 15.55 -10.59 12.95
N HIS A 106 16.41 -11.17 13.76
CA HIS A 106 17.61 -11.86 13.29
C HIS A 106 17.91 -13.11 14.15
N ALA A 107 18.95 -13.87 13.78
CA ALA A 107 19.34 -15.04 14.55
C ALA A 107 19.74 -14.66 15.98
N LYS A 108 19.41 -15.53 16.92
CA LYS A 108 19.58 -15.32 18.36
C LYS A 108 21.03 -14.97 18.76
N ASP A 109 22.00 -15.63 18.16
CA ASP A 109 23.41 -15.51 18.54
C ASP A 109 24.27 -14.82 17.46
N ASP A 110 23.67 -14.39 16.36
CA ASP A 110 24.37 -13.76 15.24
C ASP A 110 23.43 -12.78 14.53
N ASP A 111 23.66 -11.48 14.73
CA ASP A 111 22.91 -10.39 14.13
C ASP A 111 23.17 -10.21 12.62
N THR A 112 24.14 -10.96 12.06
CA THR A 112 24.45 -10.94 10.65
C THR A 112 23.73 -12.03 9.85
N GLN A 113 23.07 -12.98 10.53
CA GLN A 113 22.42 -14.11 9.87
C GLN A 113 20.92 -13.92 9.73
N PRO A 114 20.38 -14.04 8.52
CA PRO A 114 18.95 -14.05 8.29
C PRO A 114 18.31 -15.30 8.91
N VAL A 115 17.06 -15.14 9.35
CA VAL A 115 16.26 -16.22 9.89
C VAL A 115 14.98 -16.37 9.07
N PHE A 116 14.51 -17.62 8.92
CA PHE A 116 13.28 -17.92 8.20
C PHE A 116 12.30 -18.68 9.09
N PRO A 117 11.78 -18.02 10.12
CA PRO A 117 10.80 -18.67 10.98
C PRO A 117 9.52 -18.97 10.22
N THR A 118 8.85 -20.06 10.60
CA THR A 118 7.52 -20.37 10.10
C THR A 118 6.48 -19.52 10.84
N ILE A 119 6.40 -18.23 10.50
CA ILE A 119 5.42 -17.29 11.05
C ILE A 119 4.23 -17.22 10.09
N LYS A 120 3.02 -17.25 10.65
CA LYS A 120 1.78 -17.14 9.89
C LYS A 120 0.98 -15.92 10.32
N ILE A 121 0.18 -15.40 9.43
CA ILE A 121 -0.81 -14.39 9.77
C ILE A 121 -1.74 -14.93 10.86
N ASN A 122 -2.03 -14.11 11.86
CA ASN A 122 -2.74 -14.43 13.10
C ASN A 122 -1.96 -15.26 14.13
N ASP A 123 -0.67 -15.50 13.94
CA ASP A 123 0.16 -16.00 15.02
C ASP A 123 0.32 -14.94 16.12
N THR A 124 0.38 -15.38 17.37
CA THR A 124 0.73 -14.50 18.49
C THR A 124 2.22 -14.56 18.74
N ILE A 125 2.87 -13.42 18.68
CA ILE A 125 4.29 -13.26 19.06
C ILE A 125 4.35 -12.89 20.54
N LEU A 126 5.26 -13.55 21.24
CA LEU A 126 5.56 -13.36 22.66
C LEU A 126 6.99 -12.83 22.81
N GLN A 127 7.18 -11.83 23.68
CA GLN A 127 8.50 -11.25 23.96
C GLN A 127 9.10 -11.84 25.23
N TYR A 128 10.40 -12.13 25.17
CA TYR A 128 11.20 -12.69 26.26
C TYR A 128 12.43 -11.85 26.52
N THR A 129 12.85 -11.74 27.78
CA THR A 129 14.07 -10.99 28.17
C THR A 129 15.36 -11.78 27.94
N HIS A 130 15.26 -13.10 27.81
CA HIS A 130 16.44 -13.96 27.66
C HIS A 130 16.29 -14.94 26.51
N ALA A 131 17.43 -15.25 25.92
CA ALA A 131 17.56 -16.17 24.80
C ALA A 131 17.14 -17.62 25.10
N ASP A 132 16.92 -17.97 26.38
CA ASP A 132 16.40 -19.27 26.80
C ASP A 132 14.88 -19.42 26.55
N GLY A 133 14.17 -18.31 26.29
CA GLY A 133 12.73 -18.31 26.04
C GLY A 133 11.90 -18.69 27.26
N ILE A 134 12.42 -18.52 28.49
CA ILE A 134 11.75 -18.89 29.75
C ILE A 134 11.09 -17.66 30.37
N THR A 135 11.79 -16.52 30.40
CA THR A 135 11.29 -15.32 31.08
C THR A 135 10.46 -14.47 30.17
N PHE A 136 9.16 -14.72 30.16
CA PHE A 136 8.18 -13.94 29.40
C PHE A 136 8.00 -12.55 30.00
N THR A 137 8.08 -11.51 29.19
CA THR A 137 7.93 -10.10 29.61
C THR A 137 6.50 -9.68 29.90
N GLY A 138 5.52 -10.43 29.44
CA GLY A 138 4.12 -10.05 29.44
C GLY A 138 3.68 -9.43 28.10
N VAL A 139 4.62 -9.01 27.26
CA VAL A 139 4.32 -8.34 25.98
C VAL A 139 4.00 -9.38 24.91
N ARG A 140 2.89 -9.16 24.23
CA ARG A 140 2.45 -9.99 23.10
C ARG A 140 1.78 -9.14 22.02
N GLY A 141 1.79 -9.65 20.81
CA GLY A 141 1.13 -9.01 19.66
C GLY A 141 0.66 -10.03 18.64
N LEU A 142 -0.34 -9.67 17.86
CA LEU A 142 -0.90 -10.52 16.80
C LEU A 142 -0.27 -10.15 15.45
N VAL A 143 0.31 -11.13 14.75
CA VAL A 143 0.92 -10.94 13.44
C VAL A 143 -0.17 -10.72 12.39
N TYR A 144 -0.06 -9.67 11.60
CA TYR A 144 -0.91 -9.46 10.44
C TYR A 144 -0.17 -9.47 9.11
N ASP A 145 1.17 -9.32 9.14
CA ASP A 145 2.02 -9.46 7.97
C ASP A 145 3.43 -9.93 8.39
N TYR A 146 4.06 -10.72 7.53
CA TYR A 146 5.43 -11.17 7.71
C TYR A 146 6.15 -11.22 6.37
N ASP A 147 7.21 -10.46 6.25
CA ASP A 147 8.09 -10.47 5.10
C ASP A 147 9.44 -11.13 5.48
N PRO A 148 9.68 -12.36 5.01
CA PRO A 148 10.93 -13.07 5.30
C PRO A 148 12.15 -12.44 4.64
N LEU A 149 11.98 -11.72 3.52
CA LEU A 149 13.10 -11.08 2.82
C LEU A 149 13.59 -9.83 3.55
N LEU A 150 12.65 -9.08 4.13
CA LEU A 150 12.95 -7.93 4.98
C LEU A 150 13.20 -8.32 6.44
N GLN A 151 12.97 -9.59 6.81
CA GLN A 151 12.96 -10.06 8.19
C GLN A 151 12.04 -9.22 9.08
N ARG A 152 10.95 -8.75 8.51
CA ARG A 152 10.00 -7.82 9.11
C ARG A 152 8.72 -8.53 9.50
N ILE A 153 8.32 -8.40 10.77
CA ILE A 153 7.05 -8.85 11.30
C ILE A 153 6.21 -7.63 11.62
N LEU A 154 5.02 -7.50 11.05
CA LEU A 154 4.06 -6.47 11.43
C LEU A 154 3.07 -7.03 12.44
N VAL A 155 2.97 -6.38 13.60
CA VAL A 155 2.15 -6.81 14.71
C VAL A 155 1.16 -5.71 15.13
N HIS A 156 -0.05 -6.13 15.44
CA HIS A 156 -1.07 -5.26 16.02
C HIS A 156 -1.62 -5.85 17.32
N LYS A 157 -2.59 -5.15 17.95
CA LYS A 157 -3.19 -5.57 19.23
C LYS A 157 -2.12 -5.93 20.27
N VAL A 158 -1.14 -5.04 20.39
CA VAL A 158 -0.06 -5.23 21.37
C VAL A 158 -0.61 -5.06 22.77
N GLU A 159 -0.35 -6.04 23.63
CA GLU A 159 -0.80 -6.09 25.01
C GLU A 159 0.40 -6.33 25.95
N GLY A 160 0.24 -5.94 27.21
CA GLY A 160 1.25 -6.18 28.25
C GLY A 160 2.42 -5.20 28.25
N GLY A 161 2.42 -4.21 27.37
CA GLY A 161 3.49 -3.22 27.24
C GLY A 161 3.85 -2.91 25.80
N SER A 162 5.09 -2.57 25.52
CA SER A 162 5.65 -2.34 24.20
C SER A 162 6.81 -3.30 23.94
N PHE A 163 7.00 -3.68 22.69
CA PHE A 163 8.18 -4.44 22.28
C PHE A 163 9.46 -3.60 22.45
N SER A 164 10.55 -4.26 22.79
CA SER A 164 11.87 -3.64 23.01
C SER A 164 12.89 -4.28 22.08
N SER A 165 13.81 -3.48 21.55
CA SER A 165 15.00 -3.98 20.84
C SER A 165 15.89 -4.76 21.81
N ASP A 166 16.70 -5.66 21.29
CA ASP A 166 17.61 -6.56 22.02
C ASP A 166 16.92 -7.64 22.89
N ASP A 167 15.59 -7.61 22.96
CA ASP A 167 14.80 -8.70 23.54
C ASP A 167 14.54 -9.80 22.49
N TYR A 168 13.96 -10.88 22.93
CA TYR A 168 13.74 -12.07 22.11
C TYR A 168 12.26 -12.28 21.86
N VAL A 169 11.95 -12.82 20.68
CA VAL A 169 10.58 -13.17 20.31
C VAL A 169 10.44 -14.62 19.89
N LYS A 170 9.24 -15.13 20.13
CA LYS A 170 8.83 -16.49 19.81
C LYS A 170 7.35 -16.51 19.44
N THR A 171 6.95 -17.41 18.56
CA THR A 171 5.53 -17.64 18.34
C THR A 171 4.90 -18.38 19.52
N MET A 172 3.64 -18.11 19.82
CA MET A 172 2.91 -18.82 20.88
C MET A 172 2.81 -20.33 20.60
N ARG A 173 2.84 -20.75 19.34
CA ARG A 173 2.84 -22.18 18.96
C ARG A 173 4.07 -22.90 19.44
N ASP A 174 5.19 -22.18 19.47
CA ASP A 174 6.50 -22.73 19.83
C ASP A 174 6.84 -22.46 21.30
N ALA A 175 5.88 -21.91 22.06
CA ALA A 175 6.02 -21.71 23.49
C ALA A 175 6.28 -23.05 24.19
N GLY A 176 7.40 -23.13 24.93
CA GLY A 176 7.81 -24.36 25.60
C GLY A 176 8.84 -25.21 24.85
N THR A 177 9.17 -24.88 23.59
CA THR A 177 10.33 -25.46 22.89
C THR A 177 11.51 -24.50 22.97
N SER A 178 12.73 -25.00 22.92
CA SER A 178 13.95 -24.16 22.88
C SER A 178 14.35 -23.74 21.45
N SER A 179 13.68 -24.27 20.46
CA SER A 179 13.85 -23.91 19.05
C SER A 179 13.02 -22.68 18.67
N ASP A 180 13.49 -21.96 17.68
CA ASP A 180 12.77 -20.85 17.04
C ASP A 180 12.52 -19.60 17.91
N ILE A 181 13.56 -19.21 18.65
CA ILE A 181 13.63 -17.91 19.30
C ILE A 181 14.53 -16.98 18.48
N PHE A 182 14.06 -15.75 18.28
CA PHE A 182 14.75 -14.76 17.45
C PHE A 182 14.99 -13.50 18.27
N THR A 183 16.06 -12.78 17.94
CA THR A 183 16.31 -11.47 18.56
C THR A 183 15.56 -10.38 17.81
N ILE A 184 15.04 -9.42 18.53
CA ILE A 184 14.49 -8.19 17.97
C ILE A 184 15.64 -7.21 17.78
N GLY A 185 16.10 -7.04 16.55
CA GLY A 185 17.12 -6.05 16.22
C GLY A 185 16.59 -4.62 16.29
N LYS A 186 15.36 -4.40 15.83
CA LYS A 186 14.72 -3.08 15.84
C LYS A 186 13.22 -3.16 16.01
N VAL A 187 12.67 -2.19 16.74
CA VAL A 187 11.23 -1.94 16.85
C VAL A 187 10.91 -0.58 16.24
N ILE A 188 9.93 -0.55 15.34
CA ILE A 188 9.32 0.68 14.83
C ILE A 188 7.90 0.73 15.40
N ASN A 189 7.63 1.72 16.24
CA ASN A 189 6.37 1.83 16.98
C ASN A 189 5.16 2.13 16.11
N GLU A 190 5.38 2.71 14.94
CA GLU A 190 4.34 2.96 13.95
C GLU A 190 4.70 2.17 12.70
N ALA A 191 4.01 1.05 12.48
CA ALA A 191 4.35 0.07 11.43
C ALA A 191 4.43 0.67 10.02
N TYR A 192 3.66 1.71 9.73
CA TYR A 192 3.67 2.37 8.42
C TYR A 192 4.98 3.15 8.11
N HIS A 193 5.84 3.37 9.10
CA HIS A 193 7.19 3.88 8.91
C HIS A 193 8.25 2.79 8.71
N ALA A 194 7.85 1.53 8.74
CA ALA A 194 8.77 0.43 8.44
C ALA A 194 9.16 0.40 6.95
N VAL A 195 10.34 -0.15 6.68
CA VAL A 195 10.80 -0.36 5.30
C VAL A 195 9.83 -1.30 4.58
N ASP A 196 9.38 -0.91 3.40
CA ASP A 196 8.53 -1.69 2.52
C ASP A 196 9.37 -2.46 1.49
N HIS A 197 10.29 -1.76 0.84
CA HIS A 197 11.21 -2.35 -0.14
C HIS A 197 12.44 -1.45 -0.35
N PHE A 198 13.37 -1.94 -1.16
CA PHE A 198 14.53 -1.18 -1.63
C PHE A 198 14.39 -0.87 -3.11
N GLU A 199 14.85 0.31 -3.51
CA GLU A 199 14.91 0.75 -4.90
C GLU A 199 16.35 1.09 -5.30
N ASP A 200 16.68 0.91 -6.57
CA ASP A 200 17.89 1.47 -7.16
C ASP A 200 17.71 2.95 -7.53
N SER A 201 18.74 3.57 -8.10
CA SER A 201 18.70 4.97 -8.57
C SER A 201 17.68 5.21 -9.69
N ASP A 202 17.27 4.16 -10.38
CA ASP A 202 16.31 4.20 -11.48
C ASP A 202 14.87 3.91 -11.02
N GLY A 203 14.68 3.63 -9.72
CA GLY A 203 13.37 3.32 -9.12
C GLY A 203 12.92 1.89 -9.29
N ASN A 204 13.81 0.95 -9.67
CA ASN A 204 13.47 -0.46 -9.74
C ASN A 204 13.55 -1.09 -8.36
N VAL A 205 12.54 -1.91 -8.03
CA VAL A 205 12.53 -2.65 -6.76
C VAL A 205 13.63 -3.69 -6.74
N MET A 206 14.45 -3.67 -5.70
CA MET A 206 15.58 -4.55 -5.50
C MET A 206 15.29 -5.63 -4.47
N CYS A 207 15.88 -6.81 -4.64
CA CYS A 207 15.80 -7.86 -3.64
C CYS A 207 16.65 -7.47 -2.42
N PRO A 208 16.08 -7.38 -1.20
CA PRO A 208 16.81 -6.99 0.00
C PRO A 208 18.04 -7.85 0.27
N LEU A 209 17.95 -9.15 -0.02
CA LEU A 209 19.02 -10.10 0.24
C LEU A 209 20.24 -9.90 -0.65
N SER A 210 20.06 -9.51 -1.91
CA SER A 210 21.17 -9.17 -2.81
C SER A 210 21.93 -7.94 -2.31
N GLN A 211 21.24 -7.05 -1.60
CA GLN A 211 21.84 -5.87 -0.99
C GLN A 211 22.72 -6.21 0.21
N TRP A 212 22.33 -7.23 0.98
CA TRP A 212 23.08 -7.61 2.19
C TRP A 212 24.34 -8.42 1.89
N THR A 213 24.29 -9.25 0.87
CA THR A 213 25.35 -10.20 0.57
C THR A 213 26.32 -9.74 -0.51
N GLY A 214 25.96 -8.73 -1.29
CA GLY A 214 26.71 -8.32 -2.47
C GLY A 214 26.82 -9.42 -3.54
N VAL A 215 25.97 -10.45 -3.45
CA VAL A 215 25.90 -11.60 -4.38
C VAL A 215 24.44 -11.86 -4.74
N ASP A 216 24.19 -12.21 -5.98
CA ASP A 216 22.85 -12.53 -6.50
C ASP A 216 22.25 -13.83 -5.96
N SER A 217 22.93 -14.49 -5.03
CA SER A 217 22.51 -15.75 -4.44
C SER A 217 22.57 -15.69 -2.93
N PHE A 218 21.53 -16.22 -2.32
CA PHE A 218 21.38 -16.42 -0.90
C PHE A 218 22.48 -17.35 -0.36
N PRO A 219 23.36 -16.92 0.54
CA PRO A 219 24.21 -17.87 1.25
C PRO A 219 23.42 -18.48 2.41
N ILE A 220 22.55 -19.44 2.12
CA ILE A 220 22.02 -20.29 3.17
C ILE A 220 23.21 -21.15 3.67
N GLY A 221 23.74 -20.79 4.81
CA GLY A 221 24.62 -21.64 5.57
C GLY A 221 26.12 -21.67 5.22
N ASP A 222 26.60 -20.65 4.52
CA ASP A 222 28.07 -20.53 4.36
C ASP A 222 28.61 -19.35 5.19
N SER A 223 29.27 -19.67 6.29
CA SER A 223 30.08 -18.77 7.11
C SER A 223 31.34 -18.25 6.40
N GLY A 224 31.37 -18.35 5.09
CA GLY A 224 32.43 -17.85 4.23
C GLY A 224 32.40 -16.34 4.14
N GLY A 225 33.16 -15.70 5.02
CA GLY A 225 33.31 -14.30 5.21
C GLY A 225 33.05 -13.41 4.00
N VAL A 226 31.95 -12.77 3.97
CA VAL A 226 31.73 -11.55 3.19
C VAL A 226 32.64 -10.51 3.84
N SER A 227 33.79 -10.25 3.24
CA SER A 227 34.66 -9.16 3.65
C SER A 227 33.93 -7.85 3.43
N GLY A 228 33.41 -7.28 4.49
CA GLY A 228 32.54 -6.12 4.49
C GLY A 228 31.13 -6.47 4.96
N GLY A 229 31.02 -7.40 5.95
CA GLY A 229 29.76 -7.86 6.49
C GLY A 229 28.83 -6.71 6.83
N VAL A 230 27.75 -6.60 6.08
CA VAL A 230 26.65 -5.75 6.44
C VAL A 230 26.03 -6.43 7.63
N SER A 231 26.19 -5.83 8.79
CA SER A 231 25.51 -6.25 10.00
C SER A 231 24.00 -6.26 9.74
N TYR A 232 23.37 -7.34 10.14
CA TYR A 232 21.97 -7.65 9.91
C TYR A 232 21.00 -6.86 10.78
N ASP A 233 21.50 -5.88 11.52
CA ASP A 233 20.64 -4.96 12.20
C ASP A 233 19.75 -4.22 11.17
N ALA A 234 18.45 -4.42 11.23
CA ALA A 234 17.50 -3.74 10.36
C ALA A 234 17.61 -2.20 10.47
N CYS A 235 18.20 -1.69 11.55
CA CYS A 235 18.66 -0.33 11.64
C CYS A 235 19.76 -0.04 10.62
N LEU A 236 20.57 -1.01 10.28
CA LEU A 236 21.68 -0.88 9.35
C LEU A 236 21.24 -0.99 7.91
N ILE A 237 20.06 -1.51 7.63
CA ILE A 237 19.47 -1.38 6.30
C ILE A 237 19.34 0.10 5.94
N GLN A 238 18.90 0.93 6.87
CA GLN A 238 18.92 2.40 6.68
C GLN A 238 20.35 2.96 6.56
N ASN A 239 21.31 2.44 7.33
CA ASN A 239 22.71 2.88 7.26
C ASN A 239 23.41 2.32 6.02
N TYR A 240 23.06 1.12 5.55
CA TYR A 240 23.59 0.55 4.31
C TYR A 240 23.18 1.37 3.09
N VAL A 241 21.94 1.81 3.05
CA VAL A 241 21.42 2.72 2.01
C VAL A 241 22.19 4.03 1.98
N SER A 242 22.59 4.55 3.15
CA SER A 242 23.40 5.78 3.20
C SER A 242 24.85 5.60 2.76
N ASN A 243 25.34 4.37 2.63
CA ASN A 243 26.71 4.06 2.27
C ASN A 243 26.88 3.48 0.84
N SER A 244 25.79 3.10 0.16
CA SER A 244 25.81 2.74 -1.26
C SER A 244 25.08 3.80 -2.07
N ASP A 245 25.78 4.49 -2.93
CA ASP A 245 25.28 5.62 -3.73
C ASP A 245 24.12 5.26 -4.70
N SER A 246 23.61 4.04 -4.66
CA SER A 246 22.67 3.53 -5.66
C SER A 246 21.42 2.81 -5.11
N THR A 247 21.26 2.72 -3.79
CA THR A 247 20.12 1.98 -3.21
C THR A 247 19.41 2.80 -2.14
N TYR A 248 18.07 2.86 -2.24
CA TYR A 248 17.21 3.63 -1.34
C TYR A 248 16.19 2.72 -0.66
N ALA A 249 16.07 2.83 0.67
CA ALA A 249 14.98 2.19 1.40
C ALA A 249 13.72 3.05 1.28
N ARG A 250 12.62 2.43 0.88
CA ARG A 250 11.29 3.04 0.88
C ARG A 250 10.49 2.51 2.05
N THR A 251 9.91 3.41 2.81
CA THR A 251 8.95 3.04 3.85
C THR A 251 7.57 2.76 3.27
N ILE A 252 6.75 2.03 4.00
CA ILE A 252 5.33 1.79 3.63
C ILE A 252 4.61 3.11 3.35
N PHE A 253 4.89 4.15 4.14
CA PHE A 253 4.31 5.47 3.94
C PHE A 253 4.80 6.14 2.65
N GLU A 254 6.10 6.08 2.37
CA GLU A 254 6.66 6.66 1.14
C GLU A 254 6.13 5.94 -0.11
N THR A 255 5.98 4.62 -0.07
CA THR A 255 5.35 3.83 -1.14
C THR A 255 3.89 4.28 -1.36
N ALA A 256 3.14 4.45 -0.27
CA ALA A 256 1.77 4.95 -0.36
C ALA A 256 1.73 6.38 -0.94
N MET A 257 2.63 7.26 -0.53
CA MET A 257 2.75 8.61 -1.06
C MET A 257 3.05 8.59 -2.56
N GLN A 258 4.03 7.84 -3.00
CA GLN A 258 4.39 7.73 -4.42
C GLN A 258 3.22 7.23 -5.26
N LYS A 259 2.49 6.23 -4.75
CA LYS A 259 1.27 5.72 -5.40
C LYS A 259 0.21 6.79 -5.57
N TYR A 260 -0.03 7.65 -4.57
CA TYR A 260 -1.02 8.72 -4.68
C TYR A 260 -0.52 9.92 -5.49
N GLU A 261 0.78 10.24 -5.43
CA GLU A 261 1.38 11.26 -6.29
C GLU A 261 1.29 10.88 -7.78
N SER A 262 1.52 9.61 -8.13
CA SER A 262 1.36 9.15 -9.52
C SER A 262 -0.06 9.31 -10.07
N LYS A 263 -1.07 9.35 -9.19
CA LYS A 263 -2.48 9.54 -9.53
C LYS A 263 -2.88 11.02 -9.67
N ARG A 264 -2.00 11.96 -9.37
CA ARG A 264 -2.31 13.40 -9.47
C ARG A 264 -2.38 13.91 -10.89
N SER A 265 -1.69 13.25 -11.82
CA SER A 265 -1.74 13.63 -13.22
C SER A 265 -2.91 12.94 -13.91
N ILE A 266 -3.90 13.71 -14.29
CA ILE A 266 -5.09 13.24 -15.01
C ILE A 266 -5.23 13.95 -16.35
N LYS A 267 -5.99 13.33 -17.24
CA LYS A 267 -6.40 13.94 -18.51
C LYS A 267 -7.77 14.58 -18.37
N ILE A 268 -7.92 15.78 -18.86
CA ILE A 268 -9.20 16.49 -18.91
C ILE A 268 -9.50 16.91 -20.34
N PHE A 269 -10.78 17.03 -20.66
CA PHE A 269 -11.21 17.62 -21.93
C PHE A 269 -11.17 19.13 -21.86
N ASN A 270 -10.89 19.78 -22.99
CA ASN A 270 -11.19 21.20 -23.08
C ASN A 270 -12.71 21.40 -22.94
N LYS A 271 -13.09 22.44 -22.20
CA LYS A 271 -14.50 22.76 -21.90
C LYS A 271 -15.40 22.83 -23.13
N GLU A 272 -14.87 23.26 -24.26
CA GLU A 272 -15.62 23.42 -25.52
C GLU A 272 -16.18 22.09 -26.05
N TYR A 273 -15.51 20.96 -25.73
CA TYR A 273 -15.90 19.61 -26.20
C TYR A 273 -16.82 18.85 -25.25
N ILE A 274 -17.12 19.40 -24.06
CA ILE A 274 -17.98 18.74 -23.07
C ILE A 274 -19.37 18.41 -23.61
N PRO A 275 -20.06 19.29 -24.39
CA PRO A 275 -21.35 18.96 -24.97
C PRO A 275 -21.29 17.72 -25.89
N GLU A 276 -20.24 17.59 -26.70
CA GLU A 276 -20.02 16.45 -27.59
C GLU A 276 -19.76 15.15 -26.83
N VAL A 277 -19.01 15.23 -25.72
CA VAL A 277 -18.77 14.09 -24.83
C VAL A 277 -20.06 13.60 -24.19
N ILE A 278 -20.94 14.51 -23.78
CA ILE A 278 -22.24 14.17 -23.20
C ILE A 278 -23.14 13.52 -24.25
N GLU A 279 -23.19 14.06 -25.47
CA GLU A 279 -23.96 13.52 -26.60
C GLU A 279 -23.47 12.12 -26.98
N ALA A 280 -22.16 11.92 -27.05
CA ALA A 280 -21.55 10.60 -27.29
C ALA A 280 -21.94 9.58 -26.21
N MET A 281 -21.94 9.98 -24.93
CA MET A 281 -22.40 9.14 -23.83
C MET A 281 -23.88 8.78 -23.97
N GLU A 282 -24.74 9.74 -24.27
CA GLU A 282 -26.18 9.52 -24.48
C GLU A 282 -26.43 8.55 -25.64
N SER A 283 -25.67 8.66 -26.71
CA SER A 283 -25.73 7.75 -27.87
C SER A 283 -25.37 6.31 -27.48
N ILE A 284 -24.34 6.12 -26.66
CA ILE A 284 -23.93 4.79 -26.20
C ILE A 284 -25.00 4.14 -25.30
N MET A 285 -25.70 4.95 -24.50
CA MET A 285 -26.71 4.43 -23.57
C MET A 285 -28.05 4.12 -24.24
N ASN A 286 -28.35 4.77 -25.35
CA ASN A 286 -29.62 4.61 -26.07
C ASN A 286 -29.55 3.69 -27.26
N GLY A 287 -28.36 3.21 -27.64
CA GLY A 287 -28.14 2.24 -28.71
C GLY A 287 -28.13 0.82 -28.21
#